data_387574b6c35e7318e75abc55926cd6bc
#
_entry.id   387574b6c35e7318e75abc55926cd6bc
#
_cell.length_a   1.000
_cell.length_b   1.000
_cell.length_c   1.000
_cell.angle_alpha   90.00
_cell.angle_beta   90.00
_cell.angle_gamma   90.00
#
_symmetry.space_group_name_H-M   'P 1'
#
loop_
_entity.id
_entity.type
_entity.pdbx_description
1 polymer ?
#
loop_
_entity_poly.entity_id
_entity_poly.type
_entity_poly.pdbx_seq_one_letter_code
_entity_poly.pdbx_strand_id
1 'polypeptide(L)'
;MTAGERRWRIEHHRGDAAALHLLDPPGRPARVARVLTVGRPTVVLGSAQSDAVVDAGRAASRGLDVTRRRSGGGAVLLVPGEHVWVDLFVPAGDPLWDDDVV
;
A
#
# COMPACT_ATOMS: atom_id res chain seq x y z
N MET A 1 -11.25 -16.51 -19.59
CA MET A 1 -11.00 -15.06 -19.43
C MET A 1 -11.02 -14.39 -20.78
N THR A 2 -11.86 -13.39 -20.94
CA THR A 2 -11.96 -12.60 -22.18
C THR A 2 -10.81 -11.60 -22.30
N ALA A 3 -10.60 -11.03 -23.48
CA ALA A 3 -9.59 -10.00 -23.70
C ALA A 3 -9.84 -8.76 -22.83
N GLY A 4 -11.11 -8.38 -22.59
CA GLY A 4 -11.46 -7.27 -21.71
C GLY A 4 -11.08 -7.50 -20.26
N GLU A 5 -11.22 -8.76 -19.78
CA GLU A 5 -10.84 -9.14 -18.42
C GLU A 5 -9.34 -9.16 -18.18
N ARG A 6 -8.53 -9.23 -19.24
CA ARG A 6 -7.05 -9.18 -19.16
C ARG A 6 -6.51 -7.77 -19.16
N ARG A 7 -7.34 -6.76 -19.38
CA ARG A 7 -6.95 -5.37 -19.31
C ARG A 7 -6.82 -4.93 -17.86
N TRP A 8 -5.85 -4.08 -17.60
CA TRP A 8 -5.68 -3.46 -16.30
C TRP A 8 -6.55 -2.22 -16.17
N ARG A 9 -7.31 -2.14 -15.07
CA ARG A 9 -7.93 -0.90 -14.64
C ARG A 9 -6.94 -0.18 -13.73
N ILE A 10 -6.72 1.10 -14.01
CA ILE A 10 -5.85 1.93 -13.19
C ILE A 10 -6.72 2.82 -12.31
N GLU A 11 -6.46 2.79 -11.01
CA GLU A 11 -7.10 3.66 -10.03
C GLU A 11 -6.05 4.54 -9.38
N HIS A 12 -6.43 5.76 -9.05
CA HIS A 12 -5.61 6.69 -8.30
C HIS A 12 -6.31 7.06 -7.00
N HIS A 13 -5.62 6.93 -5.90
CA HIS A 13 -6.12 7.30 -4.58
C HIS A 13 -5.11 8.18 -3.89
N ARG A 14 -5.60 9.20 -3.20
CA ARG A 14 -4.77 10.12 -2.43
C ARG A 14 -5.33 10.23 -1.02
N GLY A 15 -4.46 10.30 -0.02
CA GLY A 15 -4.87 10.42 1.36
C GLY A 15 -3.71 10.24 2.31
N ASP A 16 -4.00 10.18 3.61
CA ASP A 16 -2.98 9.78 4.55
C ASP A 16 -2.69 8.27 4.45
N ALA A 17 -1.50 7.87 4.86
CA ALA A 17 -1.06 6.48 4.71
C ALA A 17 -1.95 5.51 5.48
N ALA A 18 -2.46 5.89 6.64
CA ALA A 18 -3.36 5.05 7.43
C ALA A 18 -4.66 4.76 6.66
N ALA A 19 -5.27 5.78 6.08
CA ALA A 19 -6.49 5.63 5.29
C ALA A 19 -6.25 4.79 4.03
N LEU A 20 -5.13 5.01 3.34
CA LEU A 20 -4.78 4.25 2.14
C LEU A 20 -4.57 2.76 2.43
N HIS A 21 -4.00 2.42 3.58
CA HIS A 21 -3.84 1.00 4.00
C HIS A 21 -5.17 0.32 4.33
N LEU A 22 -6.22 1.08 4.60
CA LEU A 22 -7.54 0.55 4.96
C LEU A 22 -8.49 0.45 3.77
N LEU A 23 -8.07 0.83 2.57
CA LEU A 23 -8.91 0.71 1.38
C LEU A 23 -9.28 -0.75 1.14
N ASP A 24 -10.57 -0.97 0.85
CA ASP A 24 -11.06 -2.31 0.53
C ASP A 24 -10.53 -2.78 -0.82
N PRO A 25 -10.33 -4.10 -1.01
CA PRO A 25 -10.06 -4.66 -2.32
C PRO A 25 -11.17 -4.31 -3.33
N PRO A 26 -10.89 -4.38 -4.64
CA PRO A 26 -11.91 -4.18 -5.66
C PRO A 26 -13.12 -5.10 -5.43
N GLY A 27 -14.33 -4.57 -5.58
CA GLY A 27 -15.58 -5.31 -5.33
C GLY A 27 -15.87 -6.39 -6.36
N ARG A 28 -15.19 -6.36 -7.51
CA ARG A 28 -15.30 -7.38 -8.57
C ARG A 28 -13.93 -7.93 -8.89
N PRO A 29 -13.83 -9.24 -9.19
CA PRO A 29 -12.59 -9.82 -9.69
C PRO A 29 -12.18 -9.12 -10.99
N ALA A 30 -11.05 -8.45 -10.97
CA ALA A 30 -10.49 -7.72 -12.11
C ALA A 30 -9.01 -7.46 -11.87
N ARG A 31 -8.26 -7.26 -12.95
CA ARG A 31 -6.89 -6.75 -12.85
C ARG A 31 -6.95 -5.26 -12.53
N VAL A 32 -6.50 -4.89 -11.35
CA VAL A 32 -6.51 -3.50 -10.90
C VAL A 32 -5.12 -3.13 -10.42
N ALA A 33 -4.62 -2.01 -10.90
CA ALA A 33 -3.43 -1.36 -10.36
C ALA A 33 -3.88 -0.05 -9.67
N ARG A 34 -3.69 0.02 -8.35
CA ARG A 34 -3.94 1.24 -7.59
C ARG A 34 -2.65 1.99 -7.40
N VAL A 35 -2.61 3.22 -7.84
CA VAL A 35 -1.51 4.15 -7.56
C VAL A 35 -1.93 5.01 -6.37
N LEU A 36 -1.15 4.92 -5.30
CA LEU A 36 -1.49 5.52 -4.03
C LEU A 36 -0.52 6.67 -3.75
N THR A 37 -1.06 7.84 -3.42
CA THR A 37 -0.26 9.02 -3.15
C THR A 37 -0.52 9.49 -1.72
N VAL A 38 0.52 9.47 -0.88
CA VAL A 38 0.41 10.01 0.48
C VAL A 38 0.48 11.53 0.46
N GLY A 39 -0.33 12.16 1.30
CA GLY A 39 -0.37 13.61 1.41
C GLY A 39 0.61 14.19 2.42
N ARG A 40 1.16 13.37 3.30
CA ARG A 40 2.07 13.79 4.37
C ARG A 40 3.20 12.76 4.54
N PRO A 41 4.41 13.20 4.92
CA PRO A 41 5.48 12.27 5.25
C PRO A 41 5.05 11.34 6.39
N THR A 42 5.24 10.05 6.21
CA THR A 42 4.74 9.05 7.16
C THR A 42 5.75 7.92 7.33
N VAL A 43 6.01 7.57 8.59
CA VAL A 43 6.73 6.33 8.93
C VAL A 43 5.69 5.22 9.06
N VAL A 44 5.84 4.17 8.27
CA VAL A 44 4.96 3.01 8.29
C VAL A 44 5.69 1.84 8.94
N LEU A 45 5.24 1.45 10.12
CA LEU A 45 5.79 0.29 10.82
C LEU A 45 5.24 -1.01 10.22
N GLY A 46 6.05 -2.07 10.28
CA GLY A 46 5.57 -3.42 10.00
C GLY A 46 4.67 -3.92 11.12
N SER A 47 3.83 -4.91 10.81
CA SER A 47 2.80 -5.40 11.73
C SER A 47 3.34 -5.89 13.08
N ALA A 48 4.54 -6.44 13.11
CA ALA A 48 5.14 -7.03 14.30
C ALA A 48 6.22 -6.15 14.97
N GLN A 49 6.49 -4.96 14.42
CA GLN A 49 7.49 -4.07 15.03
C GLN A 49 6.97 -3.44 16.32
N SER A 50 7.88 -3.27 17.27
CA SER A 50 7.58 -2.51 18.49
C SER A 50 7.35 -1.04 18.17
N ASP A 51 6.43 -0.39 18.89
CA ASP A 51 6.24 1.07 18.80
C ASP A 51 7.51 1.83 19.19
N ALA A 52 8.40 1.22 19.97
CA ALA A 52 9.67 1.83 20.39
C ALA A 52 10.67 2.02 19.23
N VAL A 53 10.43 1.43 18.06
CA VAL A 53 11.26 1.64 16.87
C VAL A 53 11.26 3.11 16.43
N VAL A 54 10.18 3.84 16.71
CA VAL A 54 10.02 5.25 16.36
C VAL A 54 9.87 6.08 17.64
N ASP A 55 10.65 7.16 17.75
CA ASP A 55 10.44 8.17 18.76
C ASP A 55 9.26 9.06 18.35
N ALA A 56 8.12 8.86 18.98
CA ALA A 56 6.88 9.57 18.64
C ALA A 56 7.00 11.10 18.79
N GLY A 57 7.72 11.56 19.80
CA GLY A 57 7.93 12.99 20.03
C GLY A 57 8.77 13.63 18.93
N ARG A 58 9.84 12.96 18.51
CA ARG A 58 10.66 13.43 17.38
C ARG A 58 9.93 13.39 16.07
N ALA A 59 9.15 12.34 15.83
CA ALA A 59 8.34 12.24 14.63
C ALA A 59 7.37 13.42 14.55
N ALA A 60 6.63 13.67 15.62
CA ALA A 60 5.68 14.80 15.69
C ALA A 60 6.38 16.14 15.47
N SER A 61 7.55 16.38 16.11
CA SER A 61 8.29 17.63 15.97
C SER A 61 8.80 17.88 14.55
N ARG A 62 8.96 16.82 13.75
CA ARG A 62 9.38 16.88 12.34
C ARG A 62 8.24 16.80 11.35
N GLY A 63 7.00 16.83 11.83
CA GLY A 63 5.81 16.75 10.98
C GLY A 63 5.60 15.39 10.32
N LEU A 64 6.14 14.31 10.92
CA LEU A 64 5.98 12.95 10.43
C LEU A 64 4.76 12.31 11.10
N ASP A 65 3.88 11.73 10.28
CA ASP A 65 2.86 10.81 10.76
C ASP A 65 3.49 9.44 11.00
N VAL A 66 2.91 8.67 11.90
CA VAL A 66 3.33 7.29 12.17
C VAL A 66 2.11 6.39 12.09
N THR A 67 2.21 5.33 11.33
CA THR A 67 1.15 4.33 11.23
C THR A 67 1.74 2.94 11.12
N ARG A 68 0.90 1.93 11.12
CA ARG A 68 1.30 0.53 11.06
C ARG A 68 0.53 -0.15 9.93
N ARG A 69 1.24 -0.93 9.09
CA ARG A 69 0.59 -1.75 8.08
C ARG A 69 0.28 -3.15 8.62
N ARG A 70 -0.53 -3.90 7.89
CA ARG A 70 -0.92 -5.27 8.24
C ARG A 70 0.15 -6.30 7.90
N SER A 71 0.99 -6.01 6.90
CA SER A 71 2.07 -6.90 6.48
C SER A 71 3.29 -6.77 7.39
N GLY A 72 4.12 -7.81 7.41
CA GLY A 72 5.36 -7.82 8.18
C GLY A 72 6.47 -7.00 7.54
N GLY A 73 7.63 -7.05 8.17
CA GLY A 73 8.85 -6.39 7.69
C GLY A 73 9.22 -5.16 8.50
N GLY A 74 10.16 -4.39 7.98
CA GLY A 74 10.72 -3.23 8.63
C GLY A 74 9.92 -1.95 8.41
N ALA A 75 10.37 -0.88 9.07
CA ALA A 75 9.78 0.45 8.92
C ALA A 75 10.14 1.04 7.55
N VAL A 76 9.20 1.75 6.97
CA VAL A 76 9.35 2.45 5.69
C VAL A 76 8.97 3.91 5.87
N LEU A 77 9.79 4.81 5.37
CA LEU A 77 9.47 6.23 5.32
C LEU A 77 8.88 6.57 3.94
N LEU A 78 7.63 7.02 3.94
CA LEU A 78 6.94 7.50 2.75
C LEU A 78 6.97 9.02 2.73
N VAL A 79 7.59 9.60 1.70
CA VAL A 79 7.65 11.05 1.52
C VAL A 79 6.91 11.41 0.23
N PRO A 80 5.93 12.34 0.28
CA PRO A 80 5.20 12.73 -0.92
C PRO A 80 6.14 13.10 -2.08
N GLY A 81 5.90 12.49 -3.24
CA GLY A 81 6.70 12.73 -4.44
C GLY A 81 8.04 11.99 -4.54
N GLU A 82 8.47 11.29 -3.48
CA GLU A 82 9.77 10.60 -3.44
C GLU A 82 9.66 9.08 -3.48
N HIS A 83 8.46 8.54 -3.69
CA HIS A 83 8.24 7.09 -3.77
C HIS A 83 7.10 6.80 -4.74
N VAL A 84 7.02 5.54 -5.14
CA VAL A 84 5.89 5.00 -5.89
C VAL A 84 5.27 3.89 -5.06
N TRP A 85 3.97 4.02 -4.80
CA TRP A 85 3.22 3.00 -4.10
C TRP A 85 2.12 2.49 -5.02
N VAL A 86 2.21 1.22 -5.37
CA VAL A 86 1.25 0.55 -6.26
C VAL A 86 0.78 -0.74 -5.60
N ASP A 87 -0.53 -0.91 -5.51
CA ASP A 87 -1.15 -2.18 -5.14
C ASP A 87 -1.70 -2.84 -6.39
N LEU A 88 -1.33 -4.09 -6.60
CA LEU A 88 -1.82 -4.88 -7.72
C LEU A 88 -2.81 -5.92 -7.22
N PHE A 89 -3.97 -5.96 -7.87
CA PHE A 89 -5.01 -6.96 -7.61
C PHE A 89 -5.14 -7.84 -8.84
N VAL A 90 -4.94 -9.13 -8.63
CA VAL A 90 -5.01 -10.13 -9.71
C VAL A 90 -6.03 -11.19 -9.30
N PRO A 91 -7.10 -11.39 -10.08
CA PRO A 91 -8.12 -12.35 -9.72
C PRO A 91 -7.58 -13.77 -9.56
N ALA A 92 -8.20 -14.55 -8.69
CA ALA A 92 -7.94 -15.99 -8.62
C ALA A 92 -8.26 -16.61 -9.99
N GLY A 93 -7.39 -17.51 -10.44
CA GLY A 93 -7.54 -18.12 -11.76
C GLY A 93 -7.03 -17.30 -12.93
N ASP A 94 -6.54 -16.09 -12.68
CA ASP A 94 -5.90 -15.28 -13.72
C ASP A 94 -4.61 -15.96 -14.22
N PRO A 95 -4.37 -15.98 -15.54
CA PRO A 95 -3.14 -16.60 -16.09
C PRO A 95 -1.84 -15.98 -15.62
N LEU A 96 -1.87 -14.77 -15.02
CA LEU A 96 -0.69 -14.16 -14.42
C LEU A 96 -0.19 -14.90 -13.17
N TRP A 97 -1.07 -15.69 -12.50
CA TRP A 97 -0.64 -16.50 -11.37
C TRP A 97 0.16 -17.68 -11.86
N ASP A 98 1.30 -17.91 -11.20
CA ASP A 98 2.16 -19.06 -11.40
C ASP A 98 2.29 -19.78 -10.07
N ASP A 99 2.37 -21.13 -10.09
CA ASP A 99 2.48 -21.94 -8.87
C ASP A 99 3.76 -21.63 -8.08
N ASP A 100 4.76 -21.06 -8.73
CA ASP A 100 6.03 -20.66 -8.10
C ASP A 100 5.95 -19.27 -7.43
N VAL A 101 4.84 -18.56 -7.56
CA VAL A 101 4.63 -17.27 -6.90
C VAL A 101 4.13 -17.51 -5.49
N VAL A 102 4.98 -17.32 -4.53
CA VAL A 102 4.69 -17.55 -3.11
C VAL A 102 4.76 -16.24 -2.34
#